data_9b115597775a9b6935eddb126968db8c
#
_entry.id   9b115597775a9b6935eddb126968db8c
#
_cell.length_a   1.000
_cell.length_b   1.000
_cell.length_c   1.000
_cell.angle_alpha   90.00
_cell.angle_beta   90.00
_cell.angle_gamma   90.00
#
_symmetry.space_group_name_H-M   'P 1'
#
loop_
_entity.id
_entity.type
_entity.pdbx_description
1 polymer ?
#
loop_
_entity_poly.entity_id
_entity_poly.type
_entity_poly.pdbx_seq_one_letter_code
_entity_poly.pdbx_strand_id
1 'polypeptide(L)'
;CVERGVSRNQSNVGFVVGEVMRLLANRIHYDVLTKTFVTLGGRSMKIASVMSKRDQVRRKEVQQHLLDEMEAECKQKIEAQYPQVAVLDLVPSYYVLDGKEQDEAPSPDQRAALVEAHYVAFVGKKELEQKVVDSFIRTPKHIEHAYVRPEALLYALASEEDLRKGCAILDLGAQTTTLSIFKGNQYLYTKVVSQGGYDVSRDIEQLGISLPYAERLKCQYGCASVEQVRVNNAFRVPEPSAAEGYVLVKATDLAAIISSRLEQILSPLMSDLNQYADRISVLYITGGGSMLNGMEEYIQQQTTVP
;
A
#
# COMPACT_ATOMS: atom_id res chain seq x y z
N CYS A 1 -17.77 -6.08 0.14
CA CYS A 1 -17.81 -5.59 1.53
C CYS A 1 -16.80 -4.46 1.76
N VAL A 2 -15.64 -4.52 1.13
CA VAL A 2 -14.62 -3.46 1.19
C VAL A 2 -14.48 -2.89 -0.22
N GLU A 3 -14.54 -1.56 -0.35
CA GLU A 3 -14.37 -0.85 -1.61
C GLU A 3 -13.37 0.28 -1.44
N ARG A 4 -12.33 0.31 -2.28
CA ARG A 4 -11.24 1.30 -2.24
C ARG A 4 -10.59 1.42 -0.86
N GLY A 5 -10.39 0.30 -0.19
CA GLY A 5 -9.84 0.22 1.15
C GLY A 5 -10.79 0.67 2.28
N VAL A 6 -12.07 0.91 1.99
CA VAL A 6 -13.07 1.34 3.00
C VAL A 6 -14.19 0.32 3.09
N SER A 7 -14.51 -0.13 4.30
CA SER A 7 -15.68 -0.97 4.57
C SER A 7 -16.97 -0.18 4.35
N ARG A 8 -17.84 -0.66 3.46
CA ARG A 8 -19.17 -0.06 3.23
C ARG A 8 -20.29 -0.75 4.01
N ASN A 9 -20.09 -2.00 4.40
CA ASN A 9 -21.04 -2.76 5.19
C ASN A 9 -20.28 -3.56 6.26
N GLN A 10 -20.20 -3.00 7.45
CA GLN A 10 -19.46 -3.54 8.59
C GLN A 10 -19.95 -4.92 9.03
N SER A 11 -21.29 -5.15 9.01
CA SER A 11 -21.85 -6.44 9.41
C SER A 11 -21.40 -7.56 8.47
N ASN A 12 -21.35 -7.31 7.17
CA ASN A 12 -20.88 -8.30 6.18
C ASN A 12 -19.36 -8.48 6.27
N VAL A 13 -18.60 -7.43 6.53
CA VAL A 13 -17.14 -7.56 6.71
C VAL A 13 -16.84 -8.36 7.97
N GLY A 14 -17.49 -8.07 9.09
CA GLY A 14 -17.30 -8.83 10.34
C GLY A 14 -17.66 -10.32 10.18
N PHE A 15 -18.71 -10.64 9.43
CA PHE A 15 -19.05 -12.02 9.12
C PHE A 15 -17.96 -12.71 8.28
N VAL A 16 -17.48 -12.05 7.21
CA VAL A 16 -16.41 -12.59 6.34
C VAL A 16 -15.11 -12.76 7.11
N VAL A 17 -14.72 -11.79 7.94
CA VAL A 17 -13.55 -11.90 8.81
C VAL A 17 -13.66 -13.10 9.74
N GLY A 18 -14.80 -13.27 10.41
CA GLY A 18 -15.06 -14.43 11.29
C GLY A 18 -14.93 -15.75 10.56
N GLU A 19 -15.49 -15.86 9.35
CA GLU A 19 -15.43 -17.06 8.53
C GLU A 19 -14.02 -17.38 8.03
N VAL A 20 -13.26 -16.37 7.58
CA VAL A 20 -11.86 -16.52 7.18
C VAL A 20 -11.01 -16.99 8.37
N MET A 21 -11.21 -16.41 9.55
CA MET A 21 -10.49 -16.80 10.77
C MET A 21 -10.79 -18.26 11.15
N ARG A 22 -12.06 -18.68 11.04
CA ARG A 22 -12.47 -20.07 11.30
C ARG A 22 -11.83 -21.05 10.31
N LEU A 23 -11.85 -20.72 9.02
CA LEU A 23 -11.23 -21.54 7.97
C LEU A 23 -9.71 -21.63 8.17
N LEU A 24 -9.07 -20.54 8.54
CA LEU A 24 -7.64 -20.51 8.82
C LEU A 24 -7.29 -21.38 10.03
N ALA A 25 -8.01 -21.23 11.15
CA ALA A 25 -7.81 -22.02 12.35
C ALA A 25 -7.92 -23.52 12.04
N ASN A 26 -8.95 -23.94 11.28
CA ASN A 26 -9.11 -25.32 10.85
C ASN A 26 -7.94 -25.82 9.97
N ARG A 27 -7.42 -24.97 9.07
CA ARG A 27 -6.35 -25.34 8.14
C ARG A 27 -5.00 -25.53 8.83
N ILE A 28 -4.71 -24.77 9.87
CA ILE A 28 -3.47 -24.83 10.61
C ILE A 28 -3.58 -25.72 11.87
N HIS A 29 -4.73 -26.37 12.10
CA HIS A 29 -5.00 -27.22 13.27
C HIS A 29 -4.80 -26.51 14.63
N TYR A 30 -5.09 -25.21 14.69
CA TYR A 30 -5.10 -24.42 15.91
C TYR A 30 -6.52 -24.07 16.31
N ASP A 31 -6.91 -24.43 17.53
CA ASP A 31 -8.27 -24.16 18.04
C ASP A 31 -8.54 -22.66 18.21
N VAL A 32 -7.52 -21.88 18.49
CA VAL A 32 -7.64 -20.44 18.73
C VAL A 32 -6.47 -19.66 18.12
N LEU A 33 -6.77 -18.71 17.24
CA LEU A 33 -5.84 -17.66 16.83
C LEU A 33 -5.92 -16.53 17.86
N THR A 34 -4.88 -16.31 18.65
CA THR A 34 -4.90 -15.36 19.78
C THR A 34 -4.50 -13.95 19.39
N LYS A 35 -3.63 -13.80 18.42
CA LYS A 35 -3.11 -12.50 17.95
C LYS A 35 -3.48 -12.24 16.50
N THR A 36 -3.90 -11.03 16.22
CA THR A 36 -4.25 -10.59 14.86
C THR A 36 -3.57 -9.26 14.58
N PHE A 37 -2.86 -9.19 13.47
CA PHE A 37 -2.31 -7.96 12.92
C PHE A 37 -3.15 -7.56 11.71
N VAL A 38 -3.46 -6.30 11.60
CA VAL A 38 -4.24 -5.77 10.47
C VAL A 38 -3.44 -4.70 9.74
N THR A 39 -3.70 -4.53 8.45
CA THR A 39 -3.10 -3.45 7.69
C THR A 39 -4.14 -2.43 7.29
N LEU A 40 -3.86 -1.16 7.56
CA LEU A 40 -4.66 -0.02 7.16
C LEU A 40 -4.18 0.50 5.81
N GLY A 41 -5.10 0.73 4.90
CA GLY A 41 -4.80 1.27 3.58
C GLY A 41 -6.05 1.86 2.95
N GLY A 42 -5.87 2.61 1.86
CA GLY A 42 -6.98 3.15 1.09
C GLY A 42 -6.67 4.52 0.49
N ARG A 43 -7.53 4.96 -0.41
CA ARG A 43 -7.36 6.21 -1.18
C ARG A 43 -7.28 7.49 -0.35
N SER A 44 -7.75 7.46 0.89
CA SER A 44 -7.71 8.64 1.78
C SER A 44 -6.39 8.75 2.53
N MET A 45 -5.54 7.73 2.47
CA MET A 45 -4.25 7.74 3.14
C MET A 45 -3.29 8.68 2.42
N LYS A 46 -2.64 9.52 3.19
CA LYS A 46 -1.59 10.45 2.77
C LYS A 46 -0.47 10.43 3.79
N ILE A 47 0.69 10.94 3.40
CA ILE A 47 1.79 11.19 4.33
C ILE A 47 1.93 12.69 4.57
N ALA A 48 2.38 13.05 5.78
CA ALA A 48 2.76 14.40 6.14
C ALA A 48 4.03 14.35 6.99
N SER A 49 5.04 15.13 6.61
CA SER A 49 6.25 15.27 7.42
C SER A 49 6.00 16.24 8.57
N VAL A 50 6.51 15.89 9.74
CA VAL A 50 6.42 16.71 10.94
C VAL A 50 7.70 16.57 11.76
N MET A 51 8.06 17.62 12.49
CA MET A 51 9.24 17.57 13.33
C MET A 51 8.96 18.21 14.68
N SER A 52 9.69 17.75 15.68
CA SER A 52 9.80 18.38 16.98
C SER A 52 11.28 18.69 17.27
N LYS A 53 11.50 19.75 18.04
CA LYS A 53 12.81 20.23 18.40
C LYS A 53 12.88 20.53 19.89
N ARG A 54 13.95 20.11 20.55
CA ARG A 54 14.22 20.36 21.96
C ARG A 54 15.61 20.91 22.16
N ASP A 55 15.68 22.02 22.89
CA ASP A 55 16.91 22.57 23.43
C ASP A 55 17.05 22.16 24.89
N GLN A 56 18.13 21.47 25.22
CA GLN A 56 18.37 20.92 26.55
C GLN A 56 19.30 21.84 27.40
N VAL A 57 19.48 23.12 27.06
CA VAL A 57 20.31 24.11 27.79
C VAL A 57 21.77 23.66 27.99
N ARG A 58 22.02 22.37 28.18
CA ARG A 58 23.33 21.70 28.27
C ARG A 58 23.27 20.36 27.60
N ARG A 59 24.39 19.81 27.14
CA ARG A 59 24.48 18.43 26.64
C ARG A 59 24.07 17.45 27.73
N LYS A 60 22.90 16.86 27.57
CA LYS A 60 22.35 15.79 28.42
C LYS A 60 22.13 14.54 27.61
N GLU A 61 21.99 13.41 28.29
CA GLU A 61 21.56 12.15 27.69
C GLU A 61 20.18 12.30 27.05
N VAL A 62 20.03 11.75 25.84
CA VAL A 62 18.75 11.74 25.13
C VAL A 62 17.95 10.55 25.66
N GLN A 63 17.13 10.80 26.66
CA GLN A 63 16.32 9.76 27.30
C GLN A 63 15.09 9.43 26.45
N GLN A 64 14.61 8.20 26.55
CA GLN A 64 13.44 7.72 25.79
C GLN A 64 12.20 8.61 26.03
N HIS A 65 11.93 9.02 27.27
CA HIS A 65 10.78 9.87 27.57
C HIS A 65 10.78 11.20 26.79
N LEU A 66 11.97 11.75 26.50
CA LEU A 66 12.09 12.95 25.66
C LEU A 66 11.62 12.67 24.24
N LEU A 67 12.01 11.53 23.69
CA LEU A 67 11.56 11.10 22.34
C LEU A 67 10.07 10.85 22.31
N ASP A 68 9.52 10.23 23.35
CA ASP A 68 8.07 9.98 23.50
C ASP A 68 7.27 11.29 23.57
N GLU A 69 7.78 12.30 24.31
CA GLU A 69 7.19 13.63 24.35
C GLU A 69 7.24 14.34 23.00
N MET A 70 8.36 14.21 22.28
CA MET A 70 8.53 14.80 20.94
C MET A 70 7.60 14.15 19.93
N GLU A 71 7.41 12.85 20.02
CA GLU A 71 6.45 12.09 19.21
C GLU A 71 5.02 12.54 19.48
N ALA A 72 4.62 12.62 20.75
CA ALA A 72 3.29 13.08 21.15
C ALA A 72 3.01 14.52 20.66
N GLU A 73 4.00 15.42 20.74
CA GLU A 73 3.89 16.77 20.20
C GLU A 73 3.71 16.76 18.67
N CYS A 74 4.45 15.92 17.96
CA CYS A 74 4.32 15.78 16.50
C CYS A 74 2.91 15.30 16.12
N LYS A 75 2.35 14.34 16.86
CA LYS A 75 0.98 13.87 16.67
C LYS A 75 -0.02 15.01 16.87
N GLN A 76 0.10 15.77 17.95
CA GLN A 76 -0.76 16.91 18.22
C GLN A 76 -0.66 18.00 17.14
N LYS A 77 0.54 18.28 16.61
CA LYS A 77 0.74 19.24 15.51
C LYS A 77 -0.02 18.83 14.26
N ILE A 78 0.05 17.56 13.89
CA ILE A 78 -0.66 17.03 12.71
C ILE A 78 -2.18 17.08 12.93
N GLU A 79 -2.68 16.68 14.10
CA GLU A 79 -4.11 16.70 14.44
C GLU A 79 -4.67 18.13 14.44
N ALA A 80 -3.89 19.10 14.92
CA ALA A 80 -4.26 20.52 14.88
C ALA A 80 -4.24 21.10 13.46
N GLN A 81 -3.28 20.72 12.65
CA GLN A 81 -3.17 21.18 11.24
C GLN A 81 -4.26 20.57 10.36
N TYR A 82 -4.68 19.34 10.64
CA TYR A 82 -5.64 18.59 9.84
C TYR A 82 -6.80 18.03 10.68
N PRO A 83 -7.74 18.88 11.19
CA PRO A 83 -8.80 18.44 12.13
C PRO A 83 -9.73 17.35 11.58
N GLN A 84 -9.79 17.19 10.26
CA GLN A 84 -10.68 16.24 9.56
C GLN A 84 -10.05 14.84 9.38
N VAL A 85 -8.79 14.65 9.74
CA VAL A 85 -8.11 13.36 9.62
C VAL A 85 -7.71 12.79 10.98
N ALA A 86 -7.43 11.51 11.03
CA ALA A 86 -6.74 10.85 12.12
C ALA A 86 -5.29 10.56 11.72
N VAL A 87 -4.38 10.62 12.66
CA VAL A 87 -3.05 10.05 12.53
C VAL A 87 -3.21 8.54 12.70
N LEU A 88 -3.04 7.81 11.60
CA LEU A 88 -3.16 6.34 11.57
C LEU A 88 -1.89 5.68 12.10
N ASP A 89 -0.75 6.32 11.83
CA ASP A 89 0.56 5.92 12.32
C ASP A 89 1.52 7.11 12.28
N LEU A 90 2.54 7.08 13.13
CA LEU A 90 3.59 8.09 13.20
C LEU A 90 4.94 7.39 13.28
N VAL A 91 5.66 7.35 12.16
CA VAL A 91 6.89 6.59 12.01
C VAL A 91 8.09 7.54 12.10
N PRO A 92 9.09 7.26 12.94
CA PRO A 92 10.31 8.05 12.96
C PRO A 92 11.04 7.92 11.62
N SER A 93 11.55 9.05 11.12
CA SER A 93 12.28 9.11 9.86
C SER A 93 13.79 9.23 10.14
N TYR A 94 14.20 10.30 10.81
CA TYR A 94 15.59 10.51 11.22
C TYR A 94 15.64 11.48 12.41
N TYR A 95 16.81 11.53 13.03
CA TYR A 95 17.07 12.42 14.16
C TYR A 95 18.27 13.32 13.84
N VAL A 96 18.30 14.53 14.43
CA VAL A 96 19.45 15.43 14.33
C VAL A 96 19.91 15.78 15.75
N LEU A 97 21.15 15.42 16.09
CA LEU A 97 21.76 15.71 17.37
C LEU A 97 22.89 16.73 17.18
N ASP A 98 22.73 17.93 17.75
CA ASP A 98 23.70 19.04 17.62
C ASP A 98 24.11 19.28 16.15
N GLY A 99 23.16 19.17 15.20
CA GLY A 99 23.39 19.37 13.77
C GLY A 99 23.92 18.14 13.00
N LYS A 100 24.07 17.00 13.65
CA LYS A 100 24.44 15.74 12.99
C LYS A 100 23.21 14.86 12.81
N GLU A 101 22.91 14.50 11.58
CA GLU A 101 21.81 13.59 11.21
C GLU A 101 22.20 12.13 11.46
N GLN A 102 21.23 11.35 11.94
CA GLN A 102 21.30 9.89 12.10
C GLN A 102 19.94 9.27 11.86
N ASP A 103 19.92 8.10 11.21
CA ASP A 103 18.67 7.39 10.89
C ASP A 103 18.12 6.62 12.09
N GLU A 104 18.98 6.15 12.97
CA GLU A 104 18.58 5.37 14.16
C GLU A 104 18.18 6.28 15.32
N ALA A 105 17.27 5.79 16.15
CA ALA A 105 16.92 6.49 17.38
C ALA A 105 18.17 6.69 18.27
N PRO A 106 18.31 7.85 18.91
CA PRO A 106 19.41 8.09 19.82
C PRO A 106 19.49 7.02 20.90
N SER A 107 20.69 6.45 21.10
CA SER A 107 20.95 5.55 22.21
C SER A 107 20.95 6.30 23.55
N PRO A 108 20.61 5.64 24.69
CA PRO A 108 20.46 6.30 26.00
C PRO A 108 21.73 7.00 26.51
N ASP A 109 22.90 6.64 26.00
CA ASP A 109 24.21 7.23 26.33
C ASP A 109 24.60 8.41 25.44
N GLN A 110 23.91 8.60 24.31
CA GLN A 110 24.15 9.76 23.45
C GLN A 110 23.72 11.06 24.15
N ARG A 111 24.55 12.07 24.03
CA ARG A 111 24.34 13.38 24.64
C ARG A 111 24.27 14.47 23.59
N ALA A 112 23.24 15.30 23.69
CA ALA A 112 23.06 16.44 22.82
C ALA A 112 22.56 17.67 23.60
N ALA A 113 22.90 18.87 23.18
CA ALA A 113 22.24 20.08 23.61
C ALA A 113 21.00 20.38 22.78
N LEU A 114 21.01 20.03 21.50
CA LEU A 114 19.91 20.21 20.59
C LEU A 114 19.51 18.88 20.00
N VAL A 115 18.23 18.52 20.15
CA VAL A 115 17.62 17.29 19.59
C VAL A 115 16.50 17.68 18.65
N GLU A 116 16.57 17.21 17.41
CA GLU A 116 15.46 17.28 16.46
C GLU A 116 15.03 15.85 16.13
N ALA A 117 13.72 15.59 16.18
CA ALA A 117 13.13 14.32 15.79
C ALA A 117 12.17 14.57 14.63
N HIS A 118 12.41 13.91 13.52
CA HIS A 118 11.64 14.01 12.29
C HIS A 118 10.80 12.76 12.10
N TYR A 119 9.51 12.95 11.87
CA TYR A 119 8.54 11.87 11.69
C TYR A 119 7.79 12.02 10.37
N VAL A 120 7.33 10.88 9.88
CA VAL A 120 6.33 10.80 8.82
C VAL A 120 5.02 10.32 9.43
N ALA A 121 4.00 11.17 9.38
CA ALA A 121 2.66 10.82 9.80
C ALA A 121 1.88 10.23 8.64
N PHE A 122 1.30 9.05 8.84
CA PHE A 122 0.28 8.50 7.97
C PHE A 122 -1.07 9.01 8.44
N VAL A 123 -1.72 9.80 7.61
CA VAL A 123 -3.01 10.40 7.94
C VAL A 123 -4.10 9.87 7.02
N GLY A 124 -5.28 9.69 7.58
CA GLY A 124 -6.44 9.18 6.85
C GLY A 124 -7.74 9.70 7.44
N LYS A 125 -8.87 9.29 6.85
CA LYS A 125 -10.16 9.61 7.44
C LYS A 125 -10.28 9.00 8.83
N LYS A 126 -10.79 9.78 9.82
CA LYS A 126 -11.00 9.34 11.21
C LYS A 126 -11.77 8.02 11.35
N GLU A 127 -12.67 7.76 10.40
CA GLU A 127 -13.49 6.54 10.40
C GLU A 127 -12.76 5.29 9.90
N LEU A 128 -11.55 5.41 9.35
CA LEU A 128 -10.87 4.27 8.71
C LEU A 128 -10.46 3.22 9.75
N GLU A 129 -9.77 3.64 10.79
CA GLU A 129 -9.34 2.78 11.89
C GLU A 129 -10.55 2.19 12.62
N GLN A 130 -11.51 3.03 12.99
CA GLN A 130 -12.72 2.58 13.68
C GLN A 130 -13.49 1.53 12.88
N LYS A 131 -13.65 1.71 11.58
CA LYS A 131 -14.31 0.71 10.71
C LYS A 131 -13.59 -0.62 10.66
N VAL A 132 -12.26 -0.61 10.73
CA VAL A 132 -11.47 -1.86 10.80
C VAL A 132 -11.70 -2.52 12.16
N VAL A 133 -11.55 -1.80 13.26
CA VAL A 133 -11.79 -2.31 14.62
C VAL A 133 -13.20 -2.86 14.75
N ASP A 134 -14.21 -2.13 14.31
CA ASP A 134 -15.62 -2.55 14.34
C ASP A 134 -15.87 -3.85 13.56
N SER A 135 -15.11 -4.08 12.51
CA SER A 135 -15.20 -5.32 11.73
C SER A 135 -14.74 -6.57 12.51
N PHE A 136 -13.98 -6.38 13.58
CA PHE A 136 -13.50 -7.45 14.46
C PHE A 136 -14.31 -7.58 15.77
N ILE A 137 -15.22 -6.66 16.10
CA ILE A 137 -16.00 -6.67 17.36
C ILE A 137 -16.75 -7.99 17.59
N ARG A 138 -17.21 -8.65 16.52
CA ARG A 138 -17.94 -9.92 16.59
C ARG A 138 -17.04 -11.16 16.57
N THR A 139 -15.74 -10.98 16.50
CA THR A 139 -14.79 -12.08 16.58
C THR A 139 -14.19 -12.14 17.99
N PRO A 140 -13.92 -13.32 18.55
CA PRO A 140 -13.28 -13.42 19.86
C PRO A 140 -11.78 -13.11 19.80
N LYS A 141 -11.38 -12.20 18.90
CA LYS A 141 -10.00 -11.92 18.55
C LYS A 141 -9.61 -10.52 18.95
N HIS A 142 -8.39 -10.39 19.44
CA HIS A 142 -7.79 -9.12 19.76
C HIS A 142 -6.91 -8.66 18.61
N ILE A 143 -7.08 -7.41 18.15
CA ILE A 143 -6.14 -6.78 17.24
C ILE A 143 -4.95 -6.36 18.08
N GLU A 144 -3.81 -7.00 17.85
CA GLU A 144 -2.57 -6.69 18.56
C GLU A 144 -1.98 -5.36 18.08
N HIS A 145 -1.97 -5.17 16.77
CA HIS A 145 -1.49 -3.94 16.16
C HIS A 145 -2.12 -3.71 14.77
N ALA A 146 -2.28 -2.43 14.41
CA ALA A 146 -2.74 -2.01 13.10
C ALA A 146 -1.61 -1.23 12.40
N TYR A 147 -0.96 -1.88 11.44
CA TYR A 147 0.09 -1.27 10.62
C TYR A 147 -0.50 -0.48 9.46
N VAL A 148 0.16 0.58 9.03
CA VAL A 148 -0.12 1.13 7.71
C VAL A 148 0.43 0.19 6.63
N ARG A 149 -0.33 0.04 5.54
CA ARG A 149 -0.01 -0.98 4.53
C ARG A 149 1.38 -0.82 3.90
N PRO A 150 1.87 0.39 3.57
CA PRO A 150 3.23 0.56 3.07
C PRO A 150 4.31 0.03 4.01
N GLU A 151 4.16 0.25 5.31
CA GLU A 151 5.08 -0.23 6.34
C GLU A 151 5.06 -1.76 6.44
N ALA A 152 3.87 -2.35 6.50
CA ALA A 152 3.73 -3.80 6.54
C ALA A 152 4.36 -4.48 5.31
N LEU A 153 4.22 -3.88 4.13
CA LEU A 153 4.85 -4.38 2.89
C LEU A 153 6.37 -4.21 2.93
N LEU A 154 6.86 -3.11 3.49
CA LEU A 154 8.29 -2.88 3.66
C LEU A 154 8.94 -4.00 4.47
N TYR A 155 8.40 -4.30 5.65
CA TYR A 155 8.89 -5.39 6.51
C TYR A 155 8.76 -6.78 5.89
N ALA A 156 7.79 -6.97 5.00
CA ALA A 156 7.57 -8.26 4.35
C ALA A 156 8.50 -8.51 3.15
N LEU A 157 8.93 -7.47 2.44
CA LEU A 157 9.58 -7.57 1.14
C LEU A 157 11.05 -7.15 1.15
N ALA A 158 11.38 -6.04 1.84
CA ALA A 158 12.70 -5.44 1.75
C ALA A 158 13.69 -6.08 2.75
N SER A 159 14.90 -6.35 2.29
CA SER A 159 16.02 -6.68 3.16
C SER A 159 16.63 -5.42 3.78
N GLU A 160 17.43 -5.58 4.85
CA GLU A 160 18.17 -4.46 5.46
C GLU A 160 19.14 -3.79 4.45
N GLU A 161 19.67 -4.57 3.51
CA GLU A 161 20.54 -4.03 2.46
C GLU A 161 19.77 -3.17 1.48
N ASP A 162 18.57 -3.61 1.07
CA ASP A 162 17.70 -2.84 0.17
C ASP A 162 17.24 -1.55 0.83
N LEU A 163 16.86 -1.60 2.11
CA LEU A 163 16.54 -0.39 2.89
C LEU A 163 17.69 0.60 2.90
N ARG A 164 18.91 0.14 3.20
CA ARG A 164 20.09 1.02 3.24
C ARG A 164 20.40 1.64 1.89
N LYS A 165 20.29 0.89 0.79
CA LYS A 165 20.51 1.39 -0.57
C LYS A 165 19.35 2.23 -1.09
N GLY A 166 18.17 2.04 -0.53
CA GLY A 166 16.90 2.59 -0.95
C GLY A 166 16.10 1.64 -1.83
N CYS A 167 14.80 1.54 -1.57
CA CYS A 167 13.88 0.69 -2.31
C CYS A 167 12.55 1.38 -2.57
N ALA A 168 11.83 0.91 -3.57
CA ALA A 168 10.47 1.30 -3.84
C ALA A 168 9.55 0.08 -3.82
N ILE A 169 8.30 0.27 -3.42
CA ILE A 169 7.26 -0.77 -3.43
C ILE A 169 6.06 -0.24 -4.22
N LEU A 170 5.69 -0.97 -5.26
CA LEU A 170 4.50 -0.73 -6.07
C LEU A 170 3.46 -1.81 -5.76
N ASP A 171 2.42 -1.45 -5.00
CA ASP A 171 1.32 -2.34 -4.65
C ASP A 171 0.16 -2.16 -5.63
N LEU A 172 -0.02 -3.11 -6.52
CA LEU A 172 -1.05 -3.14 -7.57
C LEU A 172 -2.31 -3.85 -7.05
N GLY A 173 -3.12 -3.12 -6.30
CA GLY A 173 -4.36 -3.63 -5.73
C GLY A 173 -5.54 -3.66 -6.70
N ALA A 174 -6.70 -4.14 -6.22
CA ALA A 174 -7.92 -4.20 -7.03
C ALA A 174 -8.52 -2.80 -7.30
N GLN A 175 -8.54 -1.92 -6.31
CA GLN A 175 -9.19 -0.61 -6.39
C GLN A 175 -8.27 0.57 -6.03
N THR A 176 -7.03 0.27 -5.67
CA THR A 176 -5.98 1.25 -5.39
C THR A 176 -4.65 0.71 -5.86
N THR A 177 -3.81 1.59 -6.37
CA THR A 177 -2.39 1.34 -6.65
C THR A 177 -1.57 2.28 -5.80
N THR A 178 -0.59 1.76 -5.08
CA THR A 178 0.23 2.54 -4.13
C THR A 178 1.69 2.43 -4.50
N LEU A 179 2.37 3.55 -4.69
CA LEU A 179 3.82 3.64 -4.77
C LEU A 179 4.34 4.17 -3.44
N SER A 180 5.32 3.49 -2.84
CA SER A 180 6.01 3.95 -1.63
C SER A 180 7.52 3.81 -1.83
N ILE A 181 8.29 4.81 -1.41
CA ILE A 181 9.74 4.90 -1.60
C ILE A 181 10.40 5.12 -0.25
N PHE A 182 11.46 4.34 0.01
CA PHE A 182 12.16 4.29 1.28
C PHE A 182 13.68 4.35 1.07
N LYS A 183 14.40 4.90 2.05
CA LYS A 183 15.86 4.81 2.15
C LYS A 183 16.30 4.90 3.61
N GLY A 184 17.03 3.91 4.09
CA GLY A 184 17.25 3.76 5.53
C GLY A 184 15.93 3.65 6.26
N ASN A 185 15.78 4.38 7.35
CA ASN A 185 14.50 4.49 8.08
C ASN A 185 13.58 5.61 7.54
N GLN A 186 13.97 6.26 6.43
CA GLN A 186 13.23 7.40 5.89
C GLN A 186 12.15 6.97 4.91
N TYR A 187 10.92 7.41 5.13
CA TYR A 187 9.85 7.44 4.14
C TYR A 187 10.05 8.63 3.21
N LEU A 188 10.55 8.40 2.01
CA LEU A 188 10.82 9.49 1.06
C LEU A 188 9.54 9.94 0.33
N TYR A 189 8.66 9.01 0.01
CA TYR A 189 7.48 9.29 -0.79
C TYR A 189 6.41 8.20 -0.63
N THR A 190 5.14 8.59 -0.67
CA THR A 190 4.01 7.67 -0.82
C THR A 190 2.86 8.35 -1.56
N LYS A 191 2.35 7.67 -2.59
CA LYS A 191 1.18 8.11 -3.35
C LYS A 191 0.22 6.96 -3.57
N VAL A 192 -1.06 7.23 -3.34
CA VAL A 192 -2.16 6.30 -3.59
C VAL A 192 -3.00 6.78 -4.74
N VAL A 193 -3.08 6.02 -5.80
CA VAL A 193 -4.01 6.21 -6.92
C VAL A 193 -5.28 5.40 -6.66
N SER A 194 -6.45 6.02 -6.80
CA SER A 194 -7.76 5.38 -6.54
C SER A 194 -8.26 4.57 -7.73
N GLN A 195 -7.36 3.87 -8.39
CA GLN A 195 -7.60 2.95 -9.52
C GLN A 195 -6.73 1.70 -9.37
N GLY A 196 -7.18 0.58 -9.94
CA GLY A 196 -6.48 -0.68 -9.88
C GLY A 196 -7.08 -1.73 -10.80
N GLY A 197 -6.82 -3.00 -10.51
CA GLY A 197 -7.25 -4.12 -11.35
C GLY A 197 -8.76 -4.23 -11.58
N TYR A 198 -9.59 -3.68 -10.69
CA TYR A 198 -11.05 -3.62 -10.87
C TYR A 198 -11.44 -2.64 -11.98
N ASP A 199 -10.75 -1.51 -12.10
CA ASP A 199 -11.00 -0.54 -13.15
C ASP A 199 -10.64 -1.12 -14.54
N VAL A 200 -9.55 -1.93 -14.59
CA VAL A 200 -9.22 -2.73 -15.79
C VAL A 200 -10.38 -3.67 -16.15
N SER A 201 -10.95 -4.39 -15.19
CA SER A 201 -12.08 -5.32 -15.46
C SER A 201 -13.32 -4.58 -15.95
N ARG A 202 -13.58 -3.38 -15.42
CA ARG A 202 -14.68 -2.53 -15.89
C ARG A 202 -14.48 -2.04 -17.32
N ASP A 203 -13.24 -1.79 -17.73
CA ASP A 203 -13.01 -1.43 -19.14
C ASP A 203 -13.19 -2.63 -20.07
N ILE A 204 -12.85 -3.82 -19.63
CA ILE A 204 -13.07 -5.06 -20.39
C ILE A 204 -14.58 -5.34 -20.59
N GLU A 205 -15.47 -4.87 -19.70
CA GLU A 205 -16.93 -4.95 -19.91
C GLU A 205 -17.38 -4.28 -21.22
N GLN A 206 -16.62 -3.30 -21.73
CA GLN A 206 -16.92 -2.64 -23.01
C GLN A 206 -16.88 -3.61 -24.21
N LEU A 207 -16.29 -4.78 -24.05
CA LEU A 207 -16.35 -5.86 -25.04
C LEU A 207 -17.72 -6.57 -25.08
N GLY A 208 -18.68 -6.13 -24.29
CA GLY A 208 -20.03 -6.71 -24.24
C GLY A 208 -20.13 -7.96 -23.37
N ILE A 209 -19.26 -8.12 -22.38
CA ILE A 209 -19.27 -9.22 -21.42
C ILE A 209 -19.51 -8.68 -20.00
N SER A 210 -20.13 -9.49 -19.14
CA SER A 210 -20.41 -9.06 -17.77
C SER A 210 -19.14 -9.03 -16.91
N LEU A 211 -19.12 -8.19 -15.87
CA LEU A 211 -17.97 -7.95 -14.99
C LEU A 211 -17.33 -9.23 -14.41
N PRO A 212 -18.09 -10.26 -13.97
CA PRO A 212 -17.49 -11.50 -13.48
C PRO A 212 -16.70 -12.24 -14.56
N TYR A 213 -17.16 -12.19 -15.82
CA TYR A 213 -16.45 -12.78 -16.95
C TYR A 213 -15.25 -11.92 -17.38
N ALA A 214 -15.39 -10.60 -17.35
CA ALA A 214 -14.29 -9.66 -17.59
C ALA A 214 -13.13 -9.88 -16.60
N GLU A 215 -13.44 -9.98 -15.31
CA GLU A 215 -12.44 -10.29 -14.27
C GLU A 215 -11.75 -11.63 -14.51
N ARG A 216 -12.54 -12.67 -14.81
CA ARG A 216 -11.99 -14.00 -15.11
C ARG A 216 -11.10 -13.99 -16.35
N LEU A 217 -11.56 -13.33 -17.43
CA LEU A 217 -10.81 -13.21 -18.68
C LEU A 217 -9.48 -12.46 -18.46
N LYS A 218 -9.50 -11.37 -17.73
CA LYS A 218 -8.28 -10.62 -17.33
C LYS A 218 -7.31 -11.53 -16.57
N CYS A 219 -7.77 -12.26 -15.55
CA CYS A 219 -6.89 -13.08 -14.72
C CYS A 219 -6.31 -14.29 -15.46
N GLN A 220 -7.04 -14.86 -16.42
CA GLN A 220 -6.61 -16.06 -17.13
C GLN A 220 -5.80 -15.76 -18.40
N TYR A 221 -6.13 -14.70 -19.11
CA TYR A 221 -5.61 -14.43 -20.45
C TYR A 221 -5.14 -12.99 -20.66
N GLY A 222 -5.25 -12.15 -19.62
CA GLY A 222 -4.81 -10.77 -19.68
C GLY A 222 -3.30 -10.67 -19.86
N CYS A 223 -2.87 -9.68 -20.66
CA CYS A 223 -1.48 -9.33 -20.86
C CYS A 223 -1.30 -7.82 -20.71
N ALA A 224 -0.20 -7.38 -20.10
CA ALA A 224 0.04 -5.98 -19.81
C ALA A 224 0.29 -5.13 -21.06
N SER A 225 0.78 -5.73 -22.15
CA SER A 225 1.02 -5.04 -23.41
C SER A 225 0.62 -5.90 -24.61
N VAL A 226 0.25 -5.24 -25.72
CA VAL A 226 -0.13 -5.90 -26.98
C VAL A 226 1.06 -6.62 -27.61
N GLU A 227 2.28 -6.07 -27.49
CA GLU A 227 3.51 -6.62 -28.04
C GLU A 227 3.87 -7.96 -27.40
N GLN A 228 3.42 -8.21 -26.19
CA GLN A 228 3.67 -9.45 -25.45
C GLN A 228 2.66 -10.56 -25.77
N VAL A 229 1.63 -10.28 -26.56
CA VAL A 229 0.65 -11.28 -27.00
C VAL A 229 1.29 -12.24 -28.00
N ARG A 230 1.73 -13.40 -27.52
CA ARG A 230 2.45 -14.40 -28.35
C ARG A 230 1.58 -15.07 -29.39
N VAL A 231 0.29 -15.27 -29.08
CA VAL A 231 -0.67 -15.94 -29.98
C VAL A 231 -1.98 -15.15 -29.95
N ASN A 232 -2.37 -14.62 -31.11
CA ASN A 232 -3.61 -13.84 -31.22
C ASN A 232 -4.83 -14.76 -31.34
N ASN A 233 -5.12 -15.47 -30.25
CA ASN A 233 -6.29 -16.32 -30.13
C ASN A 233 -7.56 -15.47 -29.87
N ALA A 234 -8.71 -16.03 -30.28
CA ALA A 234 -10.00 -15.51 -29.88
C ALA A 234 -10.65 -16.42 -28.82
N PHE A 235 -11.12 -15.80 -27.74
CA PHE A 235 -11.78 -16.49 -26.63
C PHE A 235 -13.30 -16.41 -26.80
N ARG A 236 -13.99 -17.54 -26.65
CA ARG A 236 -15.45 -17.57 -26.54
C ARG A 236 -15.82 -17.35 -25.07
N VAL A 237 -16.31 -16.16 -24.75
CA VAL A 237 -16.72 -15.79 -23.40
C VAL A 237 -18.23 -15.95 -23.30
N PRO A 238 -18.75 -16.83 -22.41
CA PRO A 238 -20.19 -16.99 -22.21
C PRO A 238 -20.84 -15.66 -21.82
N GLU A 239 -21.85 -15.26 -22.56
CA GLU A 239 -22.67 -14.10 -22.27
C GLU A 239 -24.11 -14.35 -22.70
N PRO A 240 -24.98 -14.75 -21.75
CA PRO A 240 -26.37 -15.16 -22.07
C PRO A 240 -27.21 -14.07 -22.73
N SER A 241 -26.83 -12.80 -22.57
CA SER A 241 -27.50 -11.66 -23.21
C SER A 241 -27.09 -11.44 -24.66
N ALA A 242 -26.02 -12.08 -25.12
CA ALA A 242 -25.56 -11.99 -26.50
C ALA A 242 -26.43 -12.91 -27.40
N ALA A 243 -26.62 -12.50 -28.66
CA ALA A 243 -27.46 -13.22 -29.62
C ALA A 243 -27.03 -14.70 -29.80
N GLU A 244 -25.74 -15.00 -29.71
CA GLU A 244 -25.18 -16.35 -29.83
C GLU A 244 -24.90 -17.01 -28.46
N GLY A 245 -25.28 -16.36 -27.34
CA GLY A 245 -25.00 -16.82 -25.98
C GLY A 245 -23.51 -16.67 -25.56
N TYR A 246 -22.68 -16.08 -26.42
CA TYR A 246 -21.28 -15.80 -26.15
C TYR A 246 -20.79 -14.57 -26.92
N VAL A 247 -19.71 -13.97 -26.45
CA VAL A 247 -18.95 -12.92 -27.13
C VAL A 247 -17.58 -13.45 -27.52
N LEU A 248 -17.11 -13.13 -28.73
CA LEU A 248 -15.78 -13.48 -29.21
C LEU A 248 -14.80 -12.33 -28.89
N VAL A 249 -13.81 -12.58 -28.04
CA VAL A 249 -12.81 -11.59 -27.63
C VAL A 249 -11.45 -12.01 -28.15
N LYS A 250 -10.79 -11.14 -28.94
CA LYS A 250 -9.42 -11.39 -29.39
C LYS A 250 -8.40 -11.04 -28.29
N ALA A 251 -7.34 -11.82 -28.20
CA ALA A 251 -6.26 -11.58 -27.22
C ALA A 251 -5.64 -10.19 -27.35
N THR A 252 -5.48 -9.70 -28.58
CA THR A 252 -4.95 -8.34 -28.85
C THR A 252 -5.89 -7.24 -28.40
N ASP A 253 -7.20 -7.40 -28.58
CA ASP A 253 -8.19 -6.40 -28.15
C ASP A 253 -8.23 -6.35 -26.62
N LEU A 254 -8.19 -7.52 -25.95
CA LEU A 254 -8.08 -7.63 -24.51
C LEU A 254 -6.81 -6.94 -23.98
N ALA A 255 -5.64 -7.22 -24.58
CA ALA A 255 -4.38 -6.62 -24.17
C ALA A 255 -4.36 -5.11 -24.42
N ALA A 256 -4.96 -4.61 -25.49
CA ALA A 256 -5.04 -3.19 -25.79
C ALA A 256 -5.86 -2.43 -24.71
N ILE A 257 -7.00 -2.98 -24.30
CA ILE A 257 -7.81 -2.39 -23.22
C ILE A 257 -7.03 -2.39 -21.89
N ILE A 258 -6.39 -3.52 -21.55
CA ILE A 258 -5.60 -3.65 -20.33
C ILE A 258 -4.44 -2.64 -20.35
N SER A 259 -3.64 -2.60 -21.42
CA SER A 259 -2.50 -1.70 -21.57
C SER A 259 -2.89 -0.23 -21.44
N SER A 260 -3.98 0.18 -22.10
CA SER A 260 -4.49 1.56 -22.00
C SER A 260 -4.85 1.96 -20.57
N ARG A 261 -5.48 1.06 -19.79
CA ARG A 261 -5.79 1.34 -18.39
C ARG A 261 -4.56 1.32 -17.51
N LEU A 262 -3.63 0.40 -17.74
CA LEU A 262 -2.37 0.35 -17.01
C LEU A 262 -1.56 1.62 -17.21
N GLU A 263 -1.48 2.15 -18.43
CA GLU A 263 -0.81 3.41 -18.71
C GLU A 263 -1.40 4.56 -17.88
N GLN A 264 -2.73 4.67 -17.82
CA GLN A 264 -3.39 5.72 -17.03
C GLN A 264 -3.10 5.60 -15.52
N ILE A 265 -3.00 4.36 -15.00
CA ILE A 265 -2.72 4.11 -13.57
C ILE A 265 -1.25 4.33 -13.27
N LEU A 266 -0.34 3.82 -14.09
CA LEU A 266 1.08 3.69 -13.79
C LEU A 266 1.89 4.91 -14.24
N SER A 267 1.57 5.54 -15.37
CA SER A 267 2.33 6.69 -15.88
C SER A 267 2.60 7.79 -14.83
N PRO A 268 1.62 8.27 -14.02
CA PRO A 268 1.89 9.26 -13.00
C PRO A 268 2.74 8.72 -11.83
N LEU A 269 2.70 7.40 -11.56
CA LEU A 269 3.51 6.77 -10.52
C LEU A 269 4.95 6.53 -10.99
N MET A 270 5.13 6.12 -12.24
CA MET A 270 6.46 5.94 -12.84
C MET A 270 7.18 7.29 -13.01
N SER A 271 6.46 8.34 -13.36
CA SER A 271 7.01 9.70 -13.37
C SER A 271 7.53 10.13 -12.00
N ASP A 272 6.76 9.84 -10.94
CA ASP A 272 7.20 10.13 -9.57
C ASP A 272 8.37 9.22 -9.16
N LEU A 273 8.33 7.93 -9.46
CA LEU A 273 9.40 6.97 -9.17
C LEU A 273 10.73 7.40 -9.78
N ASN A 274 10.72 7.82 -11.05
CA ASN A 274 11.91 8.22 -11.77
C ASN A 274 12.58 9.48 -11.20
N GLN A 275 11.87 10.31 -10.43
CA GLN A 275 12.46 11.43 -9.70
C GLN A 275 13.36 10.98 -8.53
N TYR A 276 13.21 9.73 -8.10
CA TYR A 276 14.01 9.12 -7.02
C TYR A 276 14.95 8.02 -7.51
N ALA A 277 15.12 7.84 -8.84
CA ALA A 277 15.87 6.74 -9.40
C ALA A 277 17.33 6.67 -8.94
N ASP A 278 17.95 7.81 -8.64
CA ASP A 278 19.30 7.91 -8.09
C ASP A 278 19.41 7.55 -6.60
N ARG A 279 18.28 7.43 -5.92
CA ARG A 279 18.19 7.20 -4.46
C ARG A 279 17.74 5.79 -4.10
N ILE A 280 17.34 4.98 -5.07
CA ILE A 280 16.78 3.63 -4.89
C ILE A 280 17.49 2.63 -5.80
N SER A 281 17.64 1.41 -5.34
CA SER A 281 18.38 0.34 -6.02
C SER A 281 17.49 -0.82 -6.46
N VAL A 282 16.23 -0.87 -6.01
CA VAL A 282 15.29 -1.96 -6.33
C VAL A 282 13.86 -1.48 -6.27
N LEU A 283 13.03 -1.98 -7.19
CA LEU A 283 11.58 -1.83 -7.19
C LEU A 283 10.90 -3.17 -6.94
N TYR A 284 10.19 -3.29 -5.83
CA TYR A 284 9.32 -4.42 -5.53
C TYR A 284 7.94 -4.20 -6.11
N ILE A 285 7.43 -5.18 -6.84
CA ILE A 285 6.07 -5.17 -7.40
C ILE A 285 5.24 -6.22 -6.67
N THR A 286 4.10 -5.83 -6.12
CA THR A 286 3.23 -6.70 -5.33
C THR A 286 1.75 -6.42 -5.59
N GLY A 287 0.87 -7.16 -4.91
CA GLY A 287 -0.58 -7.08 -5.11
C GLY A 287 -1.08 -7.98 -6.23
N GLY A 288 -2.40 -8.14 -6.34
CA GLY A 288 -3.01 -9.01 -7.35
C GLY A 288 -2.73 -8.60 -8.79
N GLY A 289 -2.53 -7.30 -9.04
CA GLY A 289 -2.21 -6.79 -10.37
C GLY A 289 -0.79 -7.16 -10.86
N SER A 290 0.14 -7.45 -9.93
CA SER A 290 1.49 -7.89 -10.30
C SER A 290 1.53 -9.27 -10.99
N MET A 291 0.47 -10.05 -10.80
CA MET A 291 0.32 -11.38 -11.42
C MET A 291 -0.13 -11.35 -12.89
N LEU A 292 -0.40 -10.17 -13.44
CA LEU A 292 -0.76 -10.04 -14.85
C LEU A 292 0.44 -10.38 -15.73
N ASN A 293 0.21 -11.19 -16.77
CA ASN A 293 1.28 -11.58 -17.69
C ASN A 293 1.96 -10.35 -18.29
N GLY A 294 3.29 -10.34 -18.24
CA GLY A 294 4.11 -9.27 -18.80
C GLY A 294 4.12 -7.96 -17.98
N MET A 295 3.63 -7.98 -16.74
CA MET A 295 3.61 -6.78 -15.89
C MET A 295 5.01 -6.31 -15.53
N GLU A 296 5.92 -7.22 -15.24
CA GLU A 296 7.31 -6.90 -14.90
C GLU A 296 8.00 -6.19 -16.06
N GLU A 297 7.97 -6.77 -17.25
CA GLU A 297 8.56 -6.19 -18.46
C GLU A 297 7.89 -4.86 -18.83
N TYR A 298 6.57 -4.75 -18.62
CA TYR A 298 5.83 -3.51 -18.87
C TYR A 298 6.34 -2.38 -17.97
N ILE A 299 6.60 -2.66 -16.69
CA ILE A 299 7.12 -1.67 -15.73
C ILE A 299 8.58 -1.36 -16.01
N GLN A 300 9.42 -2.37 -16.31
CA GLN A 300 10.84 -2.18 -16.64
C GLN A 300 11.06 -1.25 -17.83
N GLN A 301 10.13 -1.21 -18.79
CA GLN A 301 10.19 -0.27 -19.91
C GLN A 301 9.93 1.19 -19.52
N GLN A 302 9.36 1.46 -18.34
CA GLN A 302 8.95 2.79 -17.90
C GLN A 302 9.85 3.40 -16.82
N THR A 303 10.78 2.61 -16.27
CA THR A 303 11.71 3.07 -15.22
C THR A 303 13.11 2.57 -15.48
N THR A 304 14.09 3.34 -14.97
CA THR A 304 15.51 2.96 -14.93
C THR A 304 15.90 2.25 -13.65
N VAL A 305 14.97 2.10 -12.71
CA VAL A 305 15.17 1.39 -11.44
C VAL A 305 15.12 -0.11 -11.70
N PRO A 306 16.10 -0.88 -11.21
CA PRO A 306 16.10 -2.33 -11.33
C PRO A 306 14.96 -3.02 -10.60
#